data_6d009694055ddcd828f2f805c312c524
#
_entry.id   6d009694055ddcd828f2f805c312c524
#
_cell.length_a   1.000
_cell.length_b   1.000
_cell.length_c   1.000
_cell.angle_alpha   90.00
_cell.angle_beta   90.00
_cell.angle_gamma   90.00
#
_symmetry.space_group_name_H-M   'P 1'
#
loop_
_entity.id
_entity.type
_entity.pdbx_description
1 polymer ?
#
loop_
_entity_poly.entity_id
_entity_poly.type
_entity_poly.pdbx_seq_one_letter_code
_entity_poly.pdbx_strand_id
1 'polypeptide(L)'
;MRYKINHYLIILLITNLTFSQSVILESFGPSFNTPVEIKNAGDDRLFVVEKSGKIKILNQNGSVNSTPFLDIEDKVSTNANERGLLGLAFHPNYPENPFFFVNYTNNNGDTTISKFSVSSDEDIANNNETILLVIDQPYGNHNGGCINFGPDGNLYIGMGDGGSGGDPQNYSQNTGSLLGKMLRINVNSGAYSIPENNPYNDEIWSIGLRNPWKFSFDSLNGDLWIADVGQNEFEEINMIQGNPANINYGWRCYEGNEPYNMSGCPNDDDLTFPIATYSHYNSGDFKCSVTGGYVYRGNQISGLNGVYFFADYCSGEIGFLSKNDEDNWEMSLAFPNINGSWVSFGEDINGELYIASINGGIYKIVDAALSNNEIENNSFNYFPNPVVDKLEIRSDNPVDIKLYNLSGMLIKSYNGHINQTLDLSYLSSGTYILKINNYQYRKLIKK
;
A
#
# COMPACT_ATOMS: atom_id res chain seq x y z
N MET A 1 -68.36 -11.85 18.72
CA MET A 1 -67.02 -12.35 18.96
C MET A 1 -66.01 -11.44 18.27
N ARG A 2 -65.30 -10.58 18.98
CA ARG A 2 -64.30 -9.69 18.42
C ARG A 2 -62.94 -10.28 18.71
N TYR A 3 -62.22 -10.71 17.68
CA TYR A 3 -60.83 -11.14 17.82
C TYR A 3 -59.91 -9.92 17.92
N LYS A 4 -59.14 -9.83 19.03
CA LYS A 4 -58.03 -8.90 19.17
C LYS A 4 -56.80 -9.53 18.52
N ILE A 5 -56.32 -8.90 17.45
CA ILE A 5 -55.04 -9.23 16.83
C ILE A 5 -53.96 -8.49 17.62
N ASN A 6 -53.14 -9.22 18.37
CA ASN A 6 -51.93 -8.69 19.01
C ASN A 6 -50.83 -8.60 17.95
N HIS A 7 -50.42 -7.39 17.58
CA HIS A 7 -49.24 -7.15 16.79
C HIS A 7 -48.00 -7.24 17.68
N TYR A 8 -47.26 -8.31 17.54
CA TYR A 8 -45.89 -8.38 18.06
C TYR A 8 -44.98 -7.63 17.10
N LEU A 9 -44.43 -6.49 17.54
CA LEU A 9 -43.39 -5.76 16.84
C LEU A 9 -42.06 -6.54 17.08
N ILE A 10 -41.63 -7.31 16.09
CA ILE A 10 -40.30 -7.91 16.09
C ILE A 10 -39.32 -6.80 15.72
N ILE A 11 -38.63 -6.23 16.72
CA ILE A 11 -37.49 -5.35 16.51
C ILE A 11 -36.33 -6.26 16.08
N LEU A 12 -36.04 -6.30 14.79
CA LEU A 12 -34.80 -6.86 14.25
C LEU A 12 -33.66 -5.91 14.70
N LEU A 13 -32.93 -6.28 15.73
CA LEU A 13 -31.65 -5.64 16.03
C LEU A 13 -30.67 -6.03 14.91
N ILE A 14 -30.51 -5.16 13.92
CA ILE A 14 -29.40 -5.23 12.98
C ILE A 14 -28.17 -4.82 13.78
N THR A 15 -27.43 -5.79 14.29
CA THR A 15 -26.08 -5.55 14.80
C THR A 15 -25.20 -5.29 13.58
N ASN A 16 -24.92 -4.03 13.31
CA ASN A 16 -23.79 -3.67 12.46
C ASN A 16 -22.54 -4.20 13.18
N LEU A 17 -22.04 -5.35 12.76
CA LEU A 17 -20.70 -5.81 13.07
C LEU A 17 -19.73 -4.87 12.32
N THR A 18 -19.41 -3.74 12.93
CA THR A 18 -18.23 -2.98 12.52
C THR A 18 -17.04 -3.88 12.81
N PHE A 19 -16.45 -4.45 11.77
CA PHE A 19 -15.17 -5.13 11.84
C PHE A 19 -14.10 -4.10 12.21
N SER A 20 -13.93 -3.84 13.50
CA SER A 20 -12.72 -3.22 14.01
C SER A 20 -11.67 -4.32 14.13
N GLN A 21 -11.19 -4.81 12.99
CA GLN A 21 -9.99 -5.62 13.01
C GLN A 21 -8.81 -4.69 13.26
N SER A 22 -8.20 -4.84 14.41
CA SER A 22 -7.02 -4.09 14.77
C SER A 22 -5.79 -4.81 14.21
N VAL A 23 -5.24 -4.30 13.12
CA VAL A 23 -3.89 -4.64 12.69
C VAL A 23 -2.90 -3.64 13.30
N ILE A 24 -1.66 -4.05 13.46
CA ILE A 24 -0.56 -3.19 13.91
C ILE A 24 0.63 -3.33 12.98
N LEU A 25 1.53 -2.36 13.04
CA LEU A 25 2.80 -2.39 12.32
C LEU A 25 3.92 -2.80 13.27
N GLU A 26 4.58 -3.90 12.98
CA GLU A 26 5.79 -4.33 13.68
C GLU A 26 7.02 -3.95 12.86
N SER A 27 7.98 -3.23 13.46
CA SER A 27 9.25 -2.90 12.79
C SER A 27 9.97 -4.19 12.41
N PHE A 28 10.42 -4.27 11.16
CA PHE A 28 11.06 -5.48 10.63
C PHE A 28 12.40 -5.15 9.98
N GLY A 29 13.48 -5.55 10.64
CA GLY A 29 14.84 -5.29 10.21
C GLY A 29 15.38 -3.89 10.53
N PRO A 30 16.59 -3.56 10.06
CA PRO A 30 17.20 -2.25 10.23
C PRO A 30 16.61 -1.22 9.25
N SER A 31 17.02 0.04 9.38
CA SER A 31 16.67 1.09 8.44
C SER A 31 17.41 0.95 7.11
N PHE A 32 16.71 1.21 6.01
CA PHE A 32 17.21 1.25 4.63
C PHE A 32 17.38 2.70 4.15
N ASN A 33 18.10 2.89 3.05
CA ASN A 33 18.27 4.22 2.46
C ASN A 33 17.17 4.46 1.40
N THR A 34 16.13 5.20 1.76
CA THR A 34 15.05 5.57 0.85
C THR A 34 14.45 4.35 0.11
N PRO A 35 13.90 3.36 0.84
CA PRO A 35 13.31 2.17 0.22
C PRO A 35 12.05 2.55 -0.56
N VAL A 36 11.86 2.01 -1.76
CA VAL A 36 10.74 2.34 -2.65
C VAL A 36 10.00 1.10 -3.20
N GLU A 37 10.53 -0.10 -2.96
CA GLU A 37 9.88 -1.35 -3.35
C GLU A 37 10.31 -2.48 -2.41
N ILE A 38 9.40 -3.43 -2.16
CA ILE A 38 9.66 -4.70 -1.48
C ILE A 38 9.16 -5.82 -2.37
N LYS A 39 10.01 -6.78 -2.70
CA LYS A 39 9.63 -7.95 -3.51
C LYS A 39 10.12 -9.24 -2.89
N ASN A 40 9.44 -10.32 -3.23
CA ASN A 40 9.81 -11.69 -2.93
C ASN A 40 10.17 -12.42 -4.23
N ALA A 41 11.11 -13.35 -4.14
CA ALA A 41 11.56 -14.15 -5.29
C ALA A 41 10.97 -15.57 -5.32
N GLY A 42 9.99 -15.86 -4.47
CA GLY A 42 9.42 -17.20 -4.27
C GLY A 42 10.13 -18.01 -3.19
N ASP A 43 10.87 -17.34 -2.31
CA ASP A 43 11.56 -17.93 -1.16
C ASP A 43 11.37 -17.07 0.12
N ASP A 44 12.08 -17.37 1.20
CA ASP A 44 11.93 -16.68 2.49
C ASP A 44 12.57 -15.28 2.55
N ARG A 45 13.23 -14.82 1.48
CA ARG A 45 13.91 -13.52 1.42
C ARG A 45 12.98 -12.43 0.91
N LEU A 46 13.15 -11.23 1.44
CA LEU A 46 12.59 -10.00 0.87
C LEU A 46 13.69 -9.19 0.21
N PHE A 47 13.41 -8.66 -0.96
CA PHE A 47 14.33 -7.80 -1.72
C PHE A 47 13.84 -6.37 -1.60
N VAL A 48 14.61 -5.53 -0.90
CA VAL A 48 14.28 -4.12 -0.67
C VAL A 48 15.05 -3.27 -1.67
N VAL A 49 14.32 -2.55 -2.50
CA VAL A 49 14.87 -1.64 -3.49
C VAL A 49 15.10 -0.27 -2.85
N GLU A 50 16.35 0.17 -2.81
CA GLU A 50 16.74 1.52 -2.43
C GLU A 50 16.75 2.41 -3.68
N LYS A 51 16.10 3.55 -3.60
CA LYS A 51 15.90 4.49 -4.71
C LYS A 51 17.20 4.91 -5.40
N SER A 52 18.31 4.93 -4.68
CA SER A 52 19.63 5.29 -5.20
C SER A 52 20.19 4.31 -6.25
N GLY A 53 19.70 3.06 -6.31
CA GLY A 53 20.17 2.07 -7.27
C GLY A 53 20.66 0.76 -6.64
N LYS A 54 20.38 0.52 -5.35
CA LYS A 54 20.72 -0.74 -4.68
C LYS A 54 19.49 -1.60 -4.44
N ILE A 55 19.69 -2.91 -4.50
CA ILE A 55 18.72 -3.91 -4.02
C ILE A 55 19.40 -4.66 -2.88
N LYS A 56 18.78 -4.72 -1.73
CA LYS A 56 19.27 -5.41 -0.55
C LYS A 56 18.37 -6.56 -0.15
N ILE A 57 18.96 -7.62 0.39
CA ILE A 57 18.24 -8.78 0.91
C ILE A 57 17.97 -8.57 2.40
N LEU A 58 16.68 -8.60 2.75
CA LEU A 58 16.16 -8.63 4.10
C LEU A 58 15.69 -10.06 4.40
N ASN A 59 16.40 -10.74 5.29
CA ASN A 59 16.15 -12.13 5.64
C ASN A 59 14.92 -12.27 6.56
N GLN A 60 14.36 -13.47 6.65
CA GLN A 60 13.20 -13.79 7.48
C GLN A 60 13.43 -13.49 8.99
N ASN A 61 14.67 -13.53 9.46
CA ASN A 61 15.03 -13.18 10.84
C ASN A 61 15.25 -11.67 11.07
N GLY A 62 14.96 -10.82 10.07
CA GLY A 62 15.16 -9.38 10.12
C GLY A 62 16.60 -8.92 9.89
N SER A 63 17.55 -9.80 9.62
CA SER A 63 18.93 -9.39 9.27
C SER A 63 19.02 -8.98 7.80
N VAL A 64 19.97 -8.09 7.48
CA VAL A 64 20.25 -7.64 6.10
C VAL A 64 21.65 -8.12 5.71
N ASN A 65 21.78 -8.66 4.49
CA ASN A 65 23.07 -9.05 3.96
C ASN A 65 23.99 -7.83 3.80
N SER A 66 25.25 -7.96 4.17
CA SER A 66 26.21 -6.85 4.12
C SER A 66 26.54 -6.39 2.70
N THR A 67 26.50 -7.31 1.73
CA THR A 67 26.68 -7.03 0.31
C THR A 67 25.29 -6.84 -0.32
N PRO A 68 25.04 -5.77 -1.10
CA PRO A 68 23.80 -5.64 -1.84
C PRO A 68 23.63 -6.77 -2.86
N PHE A 69 22.39 -7.21 -3.11
CA PHE A 69 22.07 -8.15 -4.18
C PHE A 69 22.41 -7.57 -5.55
N LEU A 70 22.07 -6.30 -5.78
CA LEU A 70 22.43 -5.53 -6.97
C LEU A 70 22.90 -4.13 -6.55
N ASP A 71 23.93 -3.60 -7.23
CA ASP A 71 24.36 -2.21 -7.11
C ASP A 71 24.58 -1.62 -8.50
N ILE A 72 23.70 -0.70 -8.88
CA ILE A 72 23.72 0.05 -10.15
C ILE A 72 23.61 1.56 -9.92
N GLU A 73 24.08 2.06 -8.77
CA GLU A 73 24.03 3.49 -8.44
C GLU A 73 24.68 4.37 -9.52
N ASP A 74 25.70 3.87 -10.22
CA ASP A 74 26.37 4.57 -11.32
C ASP A 74 25.48 4.81 -12.56
N LYS A 75 24.38 4.04 -12.70
CA LYS A 75 23.45 4.13 -13.82
C LYS A 75 22.18 4.90 -13.50
N VAL A 76 21.87 5.08 -12.22
CA VAL A 76 20.59 5.59 -11.74
C VAL A 76 20.63 7.08 -11.44
N SER A 77 19.74 7.84 -12.05
CA SER A 77 19.54 9.25 -11.74
C SER A 77 18.52 9.42 -10.60
N THR A 78 18.89 10.20 -9.60
CA THR A 78 18.02 10.63 -8.49
C THR A 78 17.83 12.14 -8.46
N ASN A 79 18.04 12.83 -9.59
CA ASN A 79 18.04 14.29 -9.68
C ASN A 79 16.63 14.92 -9.64
N ALA A 80 15.58 14.12 -9.42
CA ALA A 80 14.22 14.55 -9.14
C ALA A 80 13.55 13.62 -8.13
N ASN A 81 12.45 14.08 -7.52
CA ASN A 81 11.83 13.37 -6.40
C ASN A 81 11.30 11.97 -6.77
N GLU A 82 10.83 11.77 -7.99
CA GLU A 82 10.30 10.49 -8.44
C GLU A 82 11.29 9.67 -9.28
N ARG A 83 12.49 10.19 -9.55
CA ARG A 83 13.54 9.48 -10.27
C ARG A 83 14.36 8.58 -9.36
N GLY A 84 14.74 7.42 -9.86
CA GLY A 84 15.52 6.44 -9.10
C GLY A 84 15.43 5.03 -9.68
N LEU A 85 15.88 4.05 -8.92
CA LEU A 85 15.53 2.64 -9.09
C LEU A 85 14.16 2.43 -8.43
N LEU A 86 13.11 2.12 -9.22
CA LEU A 86 11.72 2.24 -8.79
C LEU A 86 10.95 0.91 -8.77
N GLY A 87 11.39 -0.08 -9.54
CA GLY A 87 10.70 -1.35 -9.65
C GLY A 87 11.63 -2.55 -9.79
N LEU A 88 11.16 -3.69 -9.28
CA LEU A 88 11.82 -4.99 -9.33
C LEU A 88 10.78 -6.06 -9.59
N ALA A 89 11.05 -7.00 -10.48
CA ALA A 89 10.26 -8.20 -10.68
C ALA A 89 11.18 -9.40 -10.97
N PHE A 90 10.99 -10.52 -10.26
CA PHE A 90 11.65 -11.78 -10.57
C PHE A 90 10.88 -12.52 -11.65
N HIS A 91 11.60 -13.28 -12.48
CA HIS A 91 10.96 -14.15 -13.49
C HIS A 91 10.01 -15.15 -12.79
N PRO A 92 8.79 -15.41 -13.30
CA PRO A 92 7.83 -16.30 -12.63
C PRO A 92 8.35 -17.72 -12.35
N ASN A 93 9.29 -18.20 -13.15
CA ASN A 93 9.94 -19.50 -12.96
C ASN A 93 11.33 -19.33 -12.29
N TYR A 94 11.52 -18.36 -11.43
CA TYR A 94 12.71 -18.28 -10.58
C TYR A 94 12.63 -19.39 -9.50
N PRO A 95 13.73 -20.11 -9.17
CA PRO A 95 15.13 -19.91 -9.62
C PRO A 95 15.52 -20.65 -10.91
N GLU A 96 14.68 -21.48 -11.53
CA GLU A 96 15.02 -22.22 -12.75
C GLU A 96 15.42 -21.27 -13.89
N ASN A 97 14.74 -20.14 -13.99
CA ASN A 97 15.13 -19.01 -14.82
C ASN A 97 15.69 -17.90 -13.94
N PRO A 98 16.99 -17.83 -13.69
CA PRO A 98 17.60 -16.95 -12.71
C PRO A 98 17.71 -15.51 -13.22
N PHE A 99 16.60 -14.97 -13.74
CA PHE A 99 16.51 -13.61 -14.26
C PHE A 99 15.58 -12.77 -13.39
N PHE A 100 15.91 -11.48 -13.30
CA PHE A 100 15.04 -10.47 -12.74
C PHE A 100 15.10 -9.19 -13.58
N PHE A 101 14.12 -8.33 -13.39
CA PHE A 101 13.91 -7.14 -14.17
C PHE A 101 13.82 -5.93 -13.24
N VAL A 102 14.35 -4.82 -13.70
CA VAL A 102 14.29 -3.55 -12.96
C VAL A 102 13.76 -2.44 -13.85
N ASN A 103 13.07 -1.51 -13.21
CA ASN A 103 12.69 -0.23 -13.80
C ASN A 103 13.45 0.86 -13.06
N TYR A 104 14.22 1.65 -13.79
CA TYR A 104 14.96 2.77 -13.20
C TYR A 104 15.01 3.98 -14.15
N THR A 105 15.24 5.15 -13.60
CA THR A 105 15.55 6.35 -14.37
C THR A 105 17.04 6.41 -14.63
N ASN A 106 17.45 6.42 -15.90
CA ASN A 106 18.85 6.48 -16.28
C ASN A 106 19.44 7.90 -16.12
N ASN A 107 20.75 8.05 -16.36
CA ASN A 107 21.44 9.33 -16.19
C ASN A 107 21.01 10.43 -17.19
N ASN A 108 20.29 10.09 -18.26
CA ASN A 108 19.65 11.05 -19.17
C ASN A 108 18.30 11.53 -18.62
N GLY A 109 17.73 10.83 -17.65
CA GLY A 109 16.41 11.09 -17.08
C GLY A 109 15.30 10.23 -17.66
N ASP A 110 15.62 9.27 -18.52
CA ASP A 110 14.66 8.41 -19.19
C ASP A 110 14.38 7.13 -18.40
N THR A 111 13.15 6.63 -18.47
CA THR A 111 12.80 5.34 -17.91
C THR A 111 13.48 4.22 -18.67
N THR A 112 14.14 3.32 -17.95
CA THR A 112 14.86 2.18 -18.52
C THR A 112 14.39 0.89 -17.87
N ILE A 113 13.93 -0.05 -18.69
CA ILE A 113 13.58 -1.40 -18.28
C ILE A 113 14.71 -2.31 -18.65
N SER A 114 15.29 -2.98 -17.66
CA SER A 114 16.46 -3.84 -17.88
C SER A 114 16.30 -5.21 -17.25
N LYS A 115 16.92 -6.20 -17.88
CA LYS A 115 17.07 -7.58 -17.40
C LYS A 115 18.48 -7.80 -16.85
N PHE A 116 18.54 -8.42 -15.68
CA PHE A 116 19.73 -8.95 -15.03
C PHE A 116 19.59 -10.45 -14.77
N SER A 117 20.68 -11.11 -14.44
CA SER A 117 20.69 -12.48 -13.95
C SER A 117 21.29 -12.59 -12.56
N VAL A 118 20.85 -13.61 -11.83
CA VAL A 118 21.48 -13.98 -10.55
C VAL A 118 22.76 -14.76 -10.83
N SER A 119 23.79 -14.59 -10.01
CA SER A 119 25.06 -15.31 -10.14
C SER A 119 24.97 -16.76 -9.61
N SER A 120 26.08 -17.43 -9.48
CA SER A 120 26.14 -18.72 -8.79
C SER A 120 25.96 -18.62 -7.27
N ASP A 121 26.09 -17.40 -6.72
CA ASP A 121 25.69 -17.05 -5.37
C ASP A 121 24.29 -16.44 -5.47
N GLU A 122 23.29 -17.08 -4.88
CA GLU A 122 21.89 -16.66 -4.95
C GLU A 122 21.63 -15.30 -4.30
N ASP A 123 22.55 -14.83 -3.46
CA ASP A 123 22.47 -13.53 -2.80
C ASP A 123 23.14 -12.40 -3.60
N ILE A 124 23.71 -12.68 -4.76
CA ILE A 124 24.45 -11.72 -5.58
C ILE A 124 24.00 -11.79 -7.06
N ALA A 125 23.62 -10.66 -7.61
CA ALA A 125 23.34 -10.53 -9.03
C ALA A 125 24.61 -10.39 -9.87
N ASN A 126 24.54 -10.82 -11.13
CA ASN A 126 25.55 -10.44 -12.13
C ASN A 126 25.31 -8.99 -12.56
N ASN A 127 26.37 -8.20 -12.69
CA ASN A 127 26.30 -6.80 -13.13
C ASN A 127 26.07 -6.62 -14.64
N ASN A 128 25.96 -7.72 -15.41
CA ASN A 128 25.73 -7.68 -16.84
C ASN A 128 24.27 -7.33 -17.13
N GLU A 129 24.05 -6.11 -17.59
CA GLU A 129 22.74 -5.58 -17.93
C GLU A 129 22.36 -5.87 -19.38
N THR A 130 21.10 -6.20 -19.58
CA THR A 130 20.47 -6.20 -20.91
C THR A 130 19.31 -5.19 -20.88
N ILE A 131 19.50 -4.04 -21.52
CA ILE A 131 18.43 -3.03 -21.68
C ILE A 131 17.38 -3.58 -22.63
N LEU A 132 16.12 -3.59 -22.20
CA LEU A 132 14.99 -4.05 -22.97
C LEU A 132 14.26 -2.89 -23.63
N LEU A 133 13.97 -1.83 -22.88
CA LEU A 133 13.17 -0.70 -23.32
C LEU A 133 13.69 0.57 -22.67
N VAL A 134 13.76 1.67 -23.47
CA VAL A 134 14.02 3.03 -22.98
C VAL A 134 12.87 3.92 -23.41
N ILE A 135 12.31 4.70 -22.48
CA ILE A 135 11.18 5.58 -22.72
C ILE A 135 11.58 7.00 -22.28
N ASP A 136 11.55 7.94 -23.21
CA ASP A 136 11.87 9.35 -22.95
C ASP A 136 10.90 9.93 -21.91
N GLN A 137 11.46 10.64 -20.92
CA GLN A 137 10.69 11.29 -19.85
C GLN A 137 10.82 12.82 -19.98
N PRO A 138 9.73 13.51 -20.37
CA PRO A 138 9.78 14.96 -20.61
C PRO A 138 9.98 15.77 -19.32
N TYR A 139 9.59 15.21 -18.16
CA TYR A 139 9.70 15.88 -16.85
C TYR A 139 10.30 14.95 -15.79
N GLY A 140 10.54 15.48 -14.60
CA GLY A 140 11.15 14.74 -13.48
C GLY A 140 10.18 14.06 -12.53
N ASN A 141 8.88 14.05 -12.86
CA ASN A 141 7.81 13.48 -12.07
C ASN A 141 6.87 12.63 -12.93
N HIS A 142 5.94 11.90 -12.29
CA HIS A 142 5.05 10.91 -12.91
C HIS A 142 5.83 9.85 -13.70
N ASN A 143 6.88 9.34 -13.08
CA ASN A 143 7.70 8.31 -13.70
C ASN A 143 7.07 6.90 -13.61
N GLY A 144 6.03 6.71 -12.78
CA GLY A 144 5.48 5.40 -12.47
C GLY A 144 6.55 4.53 -11.80
N GLY A 145 6.92 3.43 -12.45
CA GLY A 145 8.09 2.64 -12.08
C GLY A 145 7.80 1.22 -11.63
N CYS A 146 6.58 0.94 -11.20
CA CYS A 146 6.18 -0.40 -10.81
C CYS A 146 6.21 -1.37 -11.99
N ILE A 147 6.76 -2.56 -11.76
CA ILE A 147 6.76 -3.69 -12.71
C ILE A 147 6.35 -4.96 -12.00
N ASN A 148 5.51 -5.77 -12.63
CA ASN A 148 5.08 -7.08 -12.13
C ASN A 148 4.82 -8.03 -13.29
N PHE A 149 4.99 -9.33 -13.04
CA PHE A 149 4.49 -10.33 -13.97
C PHE A 149 2.99 -10.54 -13.76
N GLY A 150 2.26 -10.56 -14.86
CA GLY A 150 0.85 -10.94 -14.85
C GLY A 150 0.66 -12.46 -14.80
N PRO A 151 -0.58 -12.93 -14.55
CA PRO A 151 -0.90 -14.37 -14.53
C PRO A 151 -0.67 -15.07 -15.88
N ASP A 152 -0.54 -14.30 -16.94
CA ASP A 152 -0.22 -14.76 -18.31
C ASP A 152 1.29 -14.90 -18.58
N GLY A 153 2.14 -14.63 -17.58
CA GLY A 153 3.59 -14.72 -17.64
C GLY A 153 4.28 -13.62 -18.45
N ASN A 154 3.58 -12.54 -18.79
CA ASN A 154 4.16 -11.35 -19.40
C ASN A 154 4.51 -10.30 -18.34
N LEU A 155 5.51 -9.46 -18.64
CA LEU A 155 5.91 -8.35 -17.78
C LEU A 155 5.02 -7.14 -18.05
N TYR A 156 4.35 -6.64 -17.02
CA TYR A 156 3.56 -5.41 -17.04
C TYR A 156 4.38 -4.28 -16.44
N ILE A 157 4.21 -3.06 -16.99
CA ILE A 157 4.98 -1.88 -16.62
C ILE A 157 4.00 -0.71 -16.48
N GLY A 158 3.91 -0.13 -15.29
CA GLY A 158 3.14 1.08 -15.04
C GLY A 158 3.95 2.33 -15.42
N MET A 159 3.43 3.10 -16.37
CA MET A 159 4.04 4.33 -16.87
C MET A 159 3.15 5.53 -16.59
N GLY A 160 3.71 6.52 -15.90
CA GLY A 160 3.04 7.81 -15.74
C GLY A 160 2.95 8.59 -17.04
N ASP A 161 2.17 9.68 -17.03
CA ASP A 161 1.93 10.57 -18.18
C ASP A 161 3.15 11.42 -18.58
N GLY A 162 4.27 11.21 -17.89
CA GLY A 162 5.54 11.91 -18.12
C GLY A 162 5.68 13.20 -17.33
N GLY A 163 4.65 13.61 -16.55
CA GLY A 163 4.76 14.70 -15.59
C GLY A 163 4.16 16.02 -16.01
N SER A 164 4.48 17.06 -15.23
CA SER A 164 3.79 18.36 -15.24
C SER A 164 2.35 18.26 -14.71
N GLY A 165 1.61 19.35 -14.67
CA GLY A 165 0.20 19.35 -14.25
C GLY A 165 -0.74 19.13 -15.44
N GLY A 166 -1.70 18.20 -15.29
CA GLY A 166 -2.82 18.03 -16.21
C GLY A 166 -2.48 17.43 -17.58
N ASP A 167 -1.40 16.67 -17.69
CA ASP A 167 -0.94 16.01 -18.93
C ASP A 167 -1.01 16.96 -20.14
N PRO A 168 -0.17 18.00 -20.20
CA PRO A 168 -0.33 19.06 -21.18
C PRO A 168 -0.17 18.58 -22.63
N GLN A 169 0.49 17.46 -22.86
CA GLN A 169 0.69 16.85 -24.17
C GLN A 169 -0.38 15.79 -24.50
N ASN A 170 -1.30 15.49 -23.56
CA ASN A 170 -2.31 14.44 -23.69
C ASN A 170 -1.71 13.05 -23.99
N TYR A 171 -0.59 12.74 -23.35
CA TYR A 171 0.08 11.46 -23.55
C TYR A 171 -0.79 10.28 -23.13
N SER A 172 -1.55 10.43 -22.05
CA SER A 172 -2.36 9.33 -21.49
C SER A 172 -3.41 8.80 -22.47
N GLN A 173 -4.01 9.68 -23.30
CA GLN A 173 -4.97 9.30 -24.34
C GLN A 173 -4.32 9.07 -25.70
N ASN A 174 -3.04 9.39 -25.89
CA ASN A 174 -2.34 9.25 -27.15
C ASN A 174 -1.70 7.87 -27.29
N THR A 175 -2.23 7.02 -28.17
CA THR A 175 -1.71 5.67 -28.45
C THR A 175 -0.38 5.65 -29.23
N GLY A 176 0.11 6.80 -29.68
CA GLY A 176 1.46 6.96 -30.21
C GLY A 176 2.53 7.26 -29.16
N SER A 177 2.19 7.20 -27.86
CA SER A 177 3.09 7.41 -26.73
C SER A 177 2.97 6.29 -25.74
N LEU A 178 4.08 5.86 -25.14
CA LEU A 178 4.12 4.87 -24.07
C LEU A 178 3.90 5.48 -22.67
N LEU A 179 3.72 6.80 -22.58
CA LEU A 179 3.45 7.51 -21.33
C LEU A 179 1.95 7.50 -21.00
N GLY A 180 1.62 7.42 -19.70
CA GLY A 180 0.24 7.33 -19.19
C GLY A 180 -0.43 5.99 -19.51
N LYS A 181 0.31 4.89 -19.37
CA LYS A 181 -0.06 3.56 -19.84
C LYS A 181 0.20 2.46 -18.83
N MET A 182 -0.53 1.37 -18.97
CA MET A 182 -0.05 0.06 -18.59
C MET A 182 0.56 -0.58 -19.85
N LEU A 183 1.85 -0.89 -19.81
CA LEU A 183 2.53 -1.62 -20.89
C LEU A 183 2.60 -3.11 -20.57
N ARG A 184 2.71 -3.95 -21.61
CA ARG A 184 2.82 -5.41 -21.48
C ARG A 184 3.76 -5.97 -22.54
N ILE A 185 4.82 -6.65 -22.11
CA ILE A 185 5.85 -7.23 -22.98
C ILE A 185 6.15 -8.68 -22.59
N ASN A 186 6.55 -9.48 -23.56
CA ASN A 186 7.05 -10.84 -23.34
C ASN A 186 8.57 -10.81 -23.26
N VAL A 187 9.15 -11.35 -22.18
CA VAL A 187 10.59 -11.30 -21.88
C VAL A 187 11.25 -12.69 -21.90
N ASN A 188 10.55 -13.72 -22.39
CA ASN A 188 11.02 -15.11 -22.35
C ASN A 188 12.09 -15.41 -23.41
N SER A 189 12.29 -14.56 -24.43
CA SER A 189 13.23 -14.79 -25.50
C SER A 189 14.11 -13.57 -25.78
N GLY A 190 15.41 -13.63 -25.45
CA GLY A 190 16.45 -12.66 -25.82
C GLY A 190 16.18 -11.23 -25.39
N ALA A 191 15.89 -10.36 -26.38
CA ALA A 191 15.21 -9.09 -26.17
C ALA A 191 13.72 -9.37 -25.86
N TYR A 192 12.93 -8.33 -25.58
CA TYR A 192 11.49 -8.53 -25.44
C TYR A 192 10.78 -8.71 -26.80
N SER A 193 9.55 -9.18 -26.76
CA SER A 193 8.64 -9.20 -27.91
C SER A 193 7.24 -8.71 -27.52
N ILE A 194 6.48 -8.25 -28.50
CA ILE A 194 5.09 -7.82 -28.30
C ILE A 194 4.19 -9.06 -28.27
N PRO A 195 3.40 -9.29 -27.21
CA PRO A 195 2.40 -10.36 -27.19
C PRO A 195 1.31 -10.16 -28.26
N GLU A 196 0.90 -11.23 -28.93
CA GLU A 196 -0.05 -11.18 -30.06
C GLU A 196 -1.38 -10.48 -29.78
N ASN A 197 -1.83 -10.50 -28.52
CA ASN A 197 -3.11 -9.90 -28.12
C ASN A 197 -2.96 -8.50 -27.47
N ASN A 198 -1.81 -7.83 -27.62
CA ASN A 198 -1.72 -6.42 -27.29
C ASN A 198 -2.59 -5.61 -28.26
N PRO A 199 -3.44 -4.72 -27.77
CA PRO A 199 -4.52 -4.12 -28.58
C PRO A 199 -4.03 -3.17 -29.69
N TYR A 200 -2.82 -2.60 -29.53
CA TYR A 200 -2.25 -1.64 -30.49
C TYR A 200 -1.10 -2.21 -31.31
N ASN A 201 -0.80 -3.51 -31.19
CA ASN A 201 0.35 -4.20 -31.80
C ASN A 201 1.71 -3.58 -31.41
N ASP A 202 1.78 -2.98 -30.24
CA ASP A 202 2.96 -2.44 -29.58
C ASP A 202 2.95 -2.84 -28.09
N GLU A 203 3.70 -2.13 -27.24
CA GLU A 203 3.82 -2.41 -25.82
C GLU A 203 2.55 -2.04 -25.03
N ILE A 204 1.63 -1.25 -25.59
CA ILE A 204 0.47 -0.73 -24.86
C ILE A 204 -0.56 -1.83 -24.58
N TRP A 205 -0.93 -1.99 -23.32
CA TRP A 205 -2.00 -2.87 -22.85
C TRP A 205 -3.27 -2.12 -22.52
N SER A 206 -3.14 -1.00 -21.79
CA SER A 206 -4.24 -0.08 -21.46
C SER A 206 -3.74 1.36 -21.37
N ILE A 207 -4.65 2.33 -21.48
CA ILE A 207 -4.38 3.74 -21.59
C ILE A 207 -5.12 4.54 -20.51
N GLY A 208 -4.82 5.84 -20.41
CA GLY A 208 -5.59 6.77 -19.57
C GLY A 208 -5.20 6.75 -18.10
N LEU A 209 -3.94 6.46 -17.79
CA LEU A 209 -3.36 6.56 -16.45
C LEU A 209 -2.58 7.86 -16.29
N ARG A 210 -2.54 8.39 -15.05
CA ARG A 210 -1.77 9.60 -14.72
C ARG A 210 -0.39 9.27 -14.17
N ASN A 211 -0.32 8.60 -13.04
CA ASN A 211 0.91 8.16 -12.40
C ASN A 211 0.65 6.89 -11.58
N PRO A 212 0.50 5.74 -12.23
CA PRO A 212 0.23 4.46 -11.60
C PRO A 212 1.44 4.04 -10.77
N TRP A 213 1.50 4.57 -9.53
CA TRP A 213 2.66 4.44 -8.66
C TRP A 213 2.95 2.99 -8.30
N LYS A 214 1.89 2.25 -7.91
CA LYS A 214 1.97 0.81 -7.67
C LYS A 214 0.75 0.11 -8.24
N PHE A 215 0.99 -1.08 -8.75
CA PHE A 215 -0.06 -2.01 -9.14
C PHE A 215 0.31 -3.43 -8.72
N SER A 216 -0.68 -4.28 -8.55
CA SER A 216 -0.51 -5.69 -8.20
C SER A 216 -1.55 -6.56 -8.89
N PHE A 217 -1.26 -7.83 -9.00
CA PHE A 217 -2.24 -8.85 -9.37
C PHE A 217 -2.66 -9.61 -8.12
N ASP A 218 -3.95 -9.81 -7.92
CA ASP A 218 -4.44 -10.72 -6.90
C ASP A 218 -3.96 -12.15 -7.21
N SER A 219 -3.17 -12.72 -6.32
CA SER A 219 -2.54 -14.03 -6.53
C SER A 219 -3.54 -15.18 -6.64
N LEU A 220 -4.81 -14.99 -6.18
CA LEU A 220 -5.85 -16.02 -6.24
C LEU A 220 -6.56 -16.06 -7.59
N ASN A 221 -6.90 -14.91 -8.18
CA ASN A 221 -7.81 -14.82 -9.33
C ASN A 221 -7.23 -14.04 -10.52
N GLY A 222 -6.08 -13.36 -10.33
CA GLY A 222 -5.40 -12.58 -11.36
C GLY A 222 -6.01 -11.21 -11.65
N ASP A 223 -6.91 -10.71 -10.80
CA ASP A 223 -7.46 -9.36 -10.95
C ASP A 223 -6.36 -8.30 -10.80
N LEU A 224 -6.37 -7.32 -11.71
CA LEU A 224 -5.41 -6.23 -11.70
C LEU A 224 -5.91 -5.08 -10.81
N TRP A 225 -5.08 -4.65 -9.86
CA TRP A 225 -5.30 -3.52 -8.97
C TRP A 225 -4.27 -2.44 -9.26
N ILE A 226 -4.72 -1.20 -9.49
CA ILE A 226 -3.84 -0.06 -9.81
C ILE A 226 -4.19 1.08 -8.86
N ALA A 227 -3.19 1.62 -8.17
CA ALA A 227 -3.27 2.88 -7.47
C ALA A 227 -2.68 3.97 -8.37
N ASP A 228 -3.52 4.85 -8.87
CA ASP A 228 -3.16 5.93 -9.77
C ASP A 228 -3.24 7.28 -9.04
N VAL A 229 -2.11 7.97 -8.94
CA VAL A 229 -1.99 9.22 -8.17
C VAL A 229 -2.71 10.34 -8.89
N GLY A 230 -3.65 10.97 -8.19
CA GLY A 230 -4.47 12.04 -8.70
C GLY A 230 -3.76 13.38 -8.90
N GLN A 231 -4.48 14.37 -9.43
CA GLN A 231 -3.90 15.66 -9.81
C GLN A 231 -4.01 16.70 -8.67
N ASN A 232 -5.24 17.01 -8.24
CA ASN A 232 -5.49 18.08 -7.28
C ASN A 232 -6.61 17.76 -6.27
N GLU A 233 -7.52 16.87 -6.63
CA GLU A 233 -8.79 16.70 -5.90
C GLU A 233 -8.99 15.28 -5.37
N PHE A 234 -8.62 14.27 -6.17
CA PHE A 234 -8.93 12.88 -5.86
C PHE A 234 -7.75 11.95 -6.13
N GLU A 235 -7.51 11.04 -5.21
CA GLU A 235 -6.74 9.82 -5.44
C GLU A 235 -7.68 8.71 -5.89
N GLU A 236 -7.17 7.74 -6.68
CA GLU A 236 -8.01 6.67 -7.21
C GLU A 236 -7.39 5.28 -7.14
N ILE A 237 -8.26 4.29 -6.96
CA ILE A 237 -7.92 2.88 -7.02
C ILE A 237 -8.79 2.21 -8.07
N ASN A 238 -8.14 1.64 -9.06
CA ASN A 238 -8.76 0.89 -10.14
C ASN A 238 -8.63 -0.61 -9.87
N MET A 239 -9.67 -1.39 -10.17
CA MET A 239 -9.65 -2.85 -10.16
C MET A 239 -10.31 -3.39 -11.42
N ILE A 240 -9.60 -4.27 -12.12
CA ILE A 240 -10.06 -4.88 -13.37
C ILE A 240 -10.05 -6.39 -13.21
N GLN A 241 -11.24 -6.96 -13.27
CA GLN A 241 -11.41 -8.41 -13.17
C GLN A 241 -10.81 -9.12 -14.39
N GLY A 242 -9.92 -10.10 -14.13
CA GLY A 242 -9.30 -10.91 -15.17
C GLY A 242 -8.41 -10.13 -16.14
N ASN A 243 -8.14 -8.86 -15.90
CA ASN A 243 -7.22 -8.00 -16.66
C ASN A 243 -7.40 -8.05 -18.20
N PRO A 244 -8.58 -7.71 -18.76
CA PRO A 244 -8.77 -7.62 -20.21
C PRO A 244 -7.94 -6.50 -20.82
N ALA A 245 -7.62 -6.62 -22.12
CA ALA A 245 -6.93 -5.60 -22.89
C ALA A 245 -7.80 -4.38 -23.19
N ASN A 246 -7.15 -3.28 -23.62
CA ASN A 246 -7.82 -2.10 -24.18
C ASN A 246 -8.71 -1.33 -23.20
N ILE A 247 -8.36 -1.33 -21.92
CA ILE A 247 -9.01 -0.49 -20.92
C ILE A 247 -8.54 0.95 -21.07
N ASN A 248 -9.46 1.91 -20.96
CA ASN A 248 -9.16 3.33 -20.83
C ASN A 248 -9.62 3.83 -19.46
N TYR A 249 -8.66 4.17 -18.60
CA TYR A 249 -8.92 4.64 -17.22
C TYR A 249 -9.35 6.11 -17.12
N GLY A 250 -9.38 6.84 -18.24
CA GLY A 250 -10.02 8.14 -18.34
C GLY A 250 -9.12 9.35 -18.11
N TRP A 251 -7.91 9.24 -17.57
CA TRP A 251 -7.02 10.39 -17.48
C TRP A 251 -6.60 10.87 -18.88
N ARG A 252 -6.60 12.14 -19.20
CA ARG A 252 -6.86 13.36 -18.39
C ARG A 252 -8.32 13.87 -18.51
N CYS A 253 -9.24 13.09 -19.08
CA CYS A 253 -10.63 13.51 -19.19
C CYS A 253 -11.29 13.63 -17.82
N TYR A 254 -10.97 12.70 -16.92
CA TYR A 254 -11.46 12.63 -15.56
C TYR A 254 -10.32 12.57 -14.55
N GLU A 255 -10.56 13.08 -13.34
CA GLU A 255 -9.80 12.85 -12.13
C GLU A 255 -10.73 12.14 -11.14
N GLY A 256 -10.46 10.88 -10.85
CA GLY A 256 -11.44 10.03 -10.18
C GLY A 256 -12.71 9.91 -11.01
N ASN A 257 -13.85 10.27 -10.40
CA ASN A 257 -15.16 10.27 -11.07
C ASN A 257 -15.60 11.66 -11.58
N GLU A 258 -14.75 12.68 -11.44
CA GLU A 258 -15.12 14.05 -11.77
C GLU A 258 -14.44 14.52 -13.09
N PRO A 259 -15.17 15.23 -13.97
CA PRO A 259 -14.61 15.77 -15.20
C PRO A 259 -13.44 16.73 -14.94
N TYR A 260 -12.28 16.49 -15.59
CA TYR A 260 -11.10 17.36 -15.46
C TYR A 260 -10.85 18.16 -16.75
N ASN A 261 -10.51 17.50 -17.86
CA ASN A 261 -10.27 18.17 -19.14
C ASN A 261 -10.94 17.39 -20.28
N MET A 262 -12.16 17.78 -20.61
CA MET A 262 -13.02 17.07 -21.55
C MET A 262 -12.68 17.30 -23.04
N SER A 263 -11.61 18.03 -23.32
CA SER A 263 -11.22 18.33 -24.72
C SER A 263 -10.65 17.10 -25.42
N GLY A 264 -11.37 16.59 -26.41
CA GLY A 264 -10.97 15.43 -27.22
C GLY A 264 -11.18 14.07 -26.54
N CYS A 265 -12.00 14.04 -25.49
CA CYS A 265 -12.31 12.83 -24.76
C CYS A 265 -13.24 11.88 -25.50
N PRO A 266 -13.11 10.55 -25.30
CA PRO A 266 -14.11 9.58 -25.73
C PRO A 266 -15.44 9.75 -24.97
N ASN A 267 -16.45 8.96 -25.30
CA ASN A 267 -17.68 8.92 -24.50
C ASN A 267 -17.41 8.23 -23.18
N ASP A 268 -18.21 8.56 -22.16
CA ASP A 268 -18.09 7.95 -20.82
C ASP A 268 -18.24 6.43 -20.84
N ASP A 269 -19.08 5.89 -21.74
CA ASP A 269 -19.27 4.45 -21.91
C ASP A 269 -18.01 3.71 -22.43
N ASP A 270 -17.05 4.46 -22.98
CA ASP A 270 -15.77 3.93 -23.46
C ASP A 270 -14.67 3.99 -22.37
N LEU A 271 -15.01 4.51 -21.18
CA LEU A 271 -14.10 4.67 -20.04
C LEU A 271 -14.37 3.65 -18.94
N THR A 272 -13.35 3.38 -18.16
CA THR A 272 -13.46 2.55 -16.95
C THR A 272 -13.11 3.41 -15.75
N PHE A 273 -14.12 3.67 -14.93
CA PHE A 273 -13.96 4.49 -13.73
C PHE A 273 -13.40 3.68 -12.54
N PRO A 274 -12.71 4.34 -11.60
CA PRO A 274 -12.15 3.69 -10.43
C PRO A 274 -13.23 3.09 -9.52
N ILE A 275 -12.91 2.01 -8.84
CA ILE A 275 -13.80 1.37 -7.85
C ILE A 275 -13.84 2.15 -6.53
N ALA A 276 -12.82 2.96 -6.26
CA ALA A 276 -12.76 3.81 -5.08
C ALA A 276 -11.96 5.08 -5.38
N THR A 277 -12.43 6.19 -4.82
CA THR A 277 -11.74 7.49 -4.83
C THR A 277 -11.77 8.09 -3.43
N TYR A 278 -10.77 8.89 -3.09
CA TYR A 278 -10.81 9.71 -1.90
C TYR A 278 -10.22 11.10 -2.15
N SER A 279 -10.82 12.10 -1.50
CA SER A 279 -10.43 13.51 -1.72
C SER A 279 -9.12 13.85 -1.01
N HIS A 280 -8.33 14.73 -1.62
CA HIS A 280 -7.14 15.34 -1.03
C HIS A 280 -7.47 16.15 0.23
N TYR A 281 -8.67 16.74 0.29
CA TYR A 281 -9.11 17.59 1.40
C TYR A 281 -10.37 17.02 2.04
N ASN A 282 -10.21 16.17 3.04
CA ASN A 282 -11.34 15.66 3.81
C ASN A 282 -11.05 15.83 5.30
N SER A 283 -11.96 16.54 6.02
CA SER A 283 -12.03 16.65 7.50
C SER A 283 -10.74 16.98 8.24
N GLY A 284 -9.79 17.72 7.62
CA GLY A 284 -8.62 18.29 8.30
C GLY A 284 -7.30 17.58 8.05
N ASP A 285 -7.31 16.43 7.39
CA ASP A 285 -6.09 15.72 6.98
C ASP A 285 -5.87 15.88 5.47
N PHE A 286 -4.66 16.33 5.10
CA PHE A 286 -4.25 16.47 3.72
C PHE A 286 -3.73 15.13 3.19
N LYS A 287 -4.35 14.64 2.12
CA LYS A 287 -3.95 13.46 1.35
C LYS A 287 -3.43 13.92 -0.01
N CYS A 288 -2.52 13.18 -0.62
CA CYS A 288 -1.93 13.66 -1.87
C CYS A 288 -1.34 12.60 -2.79
N SER A 289 -1.23 11.37 -2.35
CA SER A 289 -0.59 10.35 -3.19
C SER A 289 -0.92 8.96 -2.67
N VAL A 290 -1.78 8.27 -3.38
CA VAL A 290 -2.13 6.89 -3.09
C VAL A 290 -0.92 5.98 -3.32
N THR A 291 -0.63 5.14 -2.33
CA THR A 291 0.32 4.03 -2.45
C THR A 291 -0.47 2.74 -2.56
N GLY A 292 -0.41 2.12 -3.72
CA GLY A 292 -1.05 0.84 -3.97
C GLY A 292 -0.35 -0.31 -3.23
N GLY A 293 -1.12 -1.32 -2.89
CA GLY A 293 -0.65 -2.51 -2.19
C GLY A 293 -1.15 -3.79 -2.84
N TYR A 294 -1.64 -4.69 -2.03
CA TYR A 294 -2.02 -6.04 -2.44
C TYR A 294 -3.35 -6.45 -1.84
N VAL A 295 -4.04 -7.37 -2.50
CA VAL A 295 -5.12 -8.14 -1.87
C VAL A 295 -4.48 -9.13 -0.90
N TYR A 296 -4.78 -9.01 0.39
CA TYR A 296 -4.21 -9.90 1.39
C TYR A 296 -4.63 -11.35 1.16
N ARG A 297 -3.65 -12.24 1.02
CA ARG A 297 -3.84 -13.69 0.83
C ARG A 297 -3.11 -14.53 1.88
N GLY A 298 -2.48 -13.88 2.86
CA GLY A 298 -1.89 -14.54 4.01
C GLY A 298 -2.92 -15.20 4.94
N ASN A 299 -2.43 -15.81 6.00
CA ASN A 299 -3.26 -16.55 6.97
C ASN A 299 -3.05 -16.10 8.42
N GLN A 300 -2.12 -15.16 8.67
CA GLN A 300 -1.82 -14.71 10.03
C GLN A 300 -2.82 -13.65 10.52
N ILE A 301 -3.49 -12.92 9.61
CA ILE A 301 -4.49 -11.92 9.99
C ILE A 301 -5.87 -12.47 9.66
N SER A 302 -6.51 -13.02 10.68
CA SER A 302 -7.84 -13.62 10.55
C SER A 302 -8.87 -12.61 10.04
N GLY A 303 -9.67 -13.00 9.02
CA GLY A 303 -10.77 -12.19 8.48
C GLY A 303 -10.38 -11.08 7.52
N LEU A 304 -9.08 -10.91 7.18
CA LEU A 304 -8.64 -9.95 6.15
C LEU A 304 -8.34 -10.60 4.79
N ASN A 305 -8.48 -11.92 4.67
CA ASN A 305 -8.30 -12.56 3.38
C ASN A 305 -9.30 -12.02 2.34
N GLY A 306 -8.78 -11.52 1.20
CA GLY A 306 -9.58 -10.87 0.17
C GLY A 306 -9.71 -9.35 0.30
N VAL A 307 -9.16 -8.75 1.34
CA VAL A 307 -9.15 -7.30 1.54
C VAL A 307 -7.94 -6.70 0.81
N TYR A 308 -8.16 -5.66 0.01
CA TYR A 308 -7.07 -4.91 -0.62
C TYR A 308 -6.57 -3.83 0.32
N PHE A 309 -5.26 -3.79 0.52
CA PHE A 309 -4.56 -2.78 1.32
C PHE A 309 -4.00 -1.68 0.43
N PHE A 310 -4.08 -0.45 0.89
CA PHE A 310 -3.43 0.71 0.27
C PHE A 310 -3.01 1.71 1.35
N ALA A 311 -2.27 2.74 0.98
CA ALA A 311 -1.88 3.80 1.91
C ALA A 311 -1.90 5.15 1.19
N ASP A 312 -1.82 6.24 1.96
CA ASP A 312 -1.56 7.58 1.45
C ASP A 312 -0.22 8.10 1.98
N TYR A 313 0.61 8.57 1.07
CA TYR A 313 1.96 9.06 1.39
C TYR A 313 1.96 10.30 2.29
N CYS A 314 1.03 11.22 2.07
CA CYS A 314 0.99 12.51 2.79
C CYS A 314 0.38 12.39 4.17
N SER A 315 -0.77 11.75 4.28
CA SER A 315 -1.45 11.58 5.56
C SER A 315 -0.82 10.48 6.41
N GLY A 316 -0.12 9.53 5.79
CA GLY A 316 0.43 8.35 6.46
C GLY A 316 -0.65 7.35 6.89
N GLU A 317 -1.87 7.48 6.38
CA GLU A 317 -2.95 6.53 6.65
C GLU A 317 -2.78 5.26 5.81
N ILE A 318 -3.20 4.13 6.39
CA ILE A 318 -3.35 2.86 5.68
C ILE A 318 -4.84 2.57 5.58
N GLY A 319 -5.30 2.26 4.39
CA GLY A 319 -6.68 1.98 4.07
C GLY A 319 -6.92 0.56 3.59
N PHE A 320 -8.19 0.18 3.59
CA PHE A 320 -8.70 -1.11 3.15
C PHE A 320 -9.83 -0.92 2.15
N LEU A 321 -9.87 -1.78 1.15
CA LEU A 321 -11.03 -1.98 0.30
C LEU A 321 -11.52 -3.41 0.46
N SER A 322 -12.79 -3.56 0.79
CA SER A 322 -13.48 -4.85 0.88
C SER A 322 -14.87 -4.75 0.28
N LYS A 323 -15.44 -5.89 -0.09
CA LYS A 323 -16.83 -5.94 -0.50
C LYS A 323 -17.74 -6.15 0.70
N ASN A 324 -18.88 -5.45 0.71
CA ASN A 324 -19.95 -5.69 1.68
C ASN A 324 -20.86 -6.86 1.25
N ASP A 325 -21.87 -7.17 2.06
CA ASP A 325 -22.83 -8.26 1.78
C ASP A 325 -23.64 -8.07 0.49
N GLU A 326 -23.70 -6.83 -0.05
CA GLU A 326 -24.38 -6.48 -1.30
C GLU A 326 -23.41 -6.48 -2.51
N ASP A 327 -22.16 -6.94 -2.34
CA ASP A 327 -21.09 -6.97 -3.34
C ASP A 327 -20.58 -5.57 -3.76
N ASN A 328 -20.88 -4.53 -2.98
CA ASN A 328 -20.35 -3.18 -3.21
C ASN A 328 -19.00 -2.99 -2.52
N TRP A 329 -18.09 -2.24 -3.16
CA TRP A 329 -16.83 -1.86 -2.56
C TRP A 329 -17.01 -0.83 -1.44
N GLU A 330 -16.45 -1.12 -0.28
CA GLU A 330 -16.38 -0.22 0.86
C GLU A 330 -14.93 0.08 1.21
N MET A 331 -14.63 1.36 1.33
CA MET A 331 -13.32 1.85 1.74
C MET A 331 -13.33 2.24 3.21
N SER A 332 -12.34 1.78 3.96
CA SER A 332 -12.08 2.23 5.33
C SER A 332 -10.63 2.66 5.49
N LEU A 333 -10.41 3.74 6.26
CA LEU A 333 -9.08 4.19 6.65
C LEU A 333 -8.82 3.70 8.09
N ALA A 334 -7.85 2.82 8.24
CA ALA A 334 -7.72 2.02 9.46
C ALA A 334 -6.67 2.53 10.45
N PHE A 335 -5.68 3.30 10.00
CA PHE A 335 -4.61 3.81 10.84
C PHE A 335 -4.51 5.33 10.75
N PRO A 336 -5.19 6.05 11.67
CA PRO A 336 -4.98 7.48 11.76
C PRO A 336 -3.61 7.78 12.36
N ASN A 337 -2.81 8.61 11.69
CA ASN A 337 -1.60 9.26 12.24
C ASN A 337 -0.45 8.34 12.68
N ILE A 338 -0.12 7.31 11.92
CA ILE A 338 1.25 6.79 11.96
C ILE A 338 2.06 7.67 11.01
N ASN A 339 3.07 8.39 11.51
CA ASN A 339 3.95 9.26 10.72
C ASN A 339 4.80 8.43 9.72
N GLY A 340 4.15 7.69 8.82
CA GLY A 340 4.77 6.91 7.79
C GLY A 340 4.52 7.57 6.44
N SER A 341 5.53 8.08 5.78
CA SER A 341 5.42 8.40 4.36
C SER A 341 5.55 7.09 3.59
N TRP A 342 4.42 6.40 3.43
CA TRP A 342 4.37 5.06 2.85
C TRP A 342 4.55 5.11 1.35
N VAL A 343 5.44 4.26 0.82
CA VAL A 343 5.80 4.28 -0.61
C VAL A 343 5.64 2.95 -1.32
N SER A 344 5.55 1.86 -0.59
CA SER A 344 5.35 0.53 -1.17
C SER A 344 4.83 -0.45 -0.14
N PHE A 345 4.03 -1.39 -0.60
CA PHE A 345 3.79 -2.65 0.08
C PHE A 345 4.65 -3.75 -0.55
N GLY A 346 4.74 -4.89 0.12
CA GLY A 346 5.31 -6.13 -0.39
C GLY A 346 4.68 -7.33 0.31
N GLU A 347 4.82 -8.50 -0.32
CA GLU A 347 4.36 -9.77 0.23
C GLU A 347 5.56 -10.69 0.46
N ASP A 348 5.50 -11.52 1.51
CA ASP A 348 6.40 -12.67 1.64
C ASP A 348 5.82 -13.89 0.89
N ILE A 349 6.57 -15.00 0.89
CA ILE A 349 6.17 -16.26 0.25
C ILE A 349 4.83 -16.83 0.76
N ASN A 350 4.40 -16.42 1.95
CA ASN A 350 3.15 -16.85 2.59
C ASN A 350 2.00 -15.86 2.34
N GLY A 351 2.22 -14.77 1.58
CA GLY A 351 1.24 -13.71 1.35
C GLY A 351 1.03 -12.78 2.54
N GLU A 352 1.97 -12.77 3.49
CA GLU A 352 1.95 -11.80 4.60
C GLU A 352 2.49 -10.46 4.14
N LEU A 353 1.85 -9.36 4.57
CA LEU A 353 2.14 -8.03 4.05
C LEU A 353 3.19 -7.28 4.86
N TYR A 354 4.01 -6.55 4.11
CA TYR A 354 4.98 -5.59 4.61
C TYR A 354 4.71 -4.23 3.99
N ILE A 355 5.12 -3.15 4.67
CA ILE A 355 5.02 -1.79 4.17
C ILE A 355 6.34 -1.04 4.40
N ALA A 356 6.77 -0.28 3.40
CA ALA A 356 7.98 0.53 3.42
C ALA A 356 7.66 2.01 3.59
N SER A 357 8.36 2.67 4.51
CA SER A 357 8.42 4.13 4.61
C SER A 357 9.63 4.66 3.85
N ILE A 358 9.47 5.74 3.08
CA ILE A 358 10.57 6.42 2.40
C ILE A 358 11.68 6.85 3.38
N ASN A 359 11.35 7.00 4.67
CA ASN A 359 12.26 7.37 5.74
C ASN A 359 13.15 6.20 6.22
N GLY A 360 13.01 5.01 5.60
CA GLY A 360 13.90 3.87 5.83
C GLY A 360 13.27 2.67 6.54
N GLY A 361 12.17 2.84 7.24
CA GLY A 361 11.54 1.75 7.99
C GLY A 361 10.82 0.75 7.11
N ILE A 362 11.00 -0.53 7.40
CA ILE A 362 10.17 -1.62 6.89
C ILE A 362 9.35 -2.16 8.07
N TYR A 363 8.08 -2.42 7.85
CA TYR A 363 7.16 -2.89 8.88
C TYR A 363 6.37 -4.08 8.35
N LYS A 364 6.21 -5.11 9.18
CA LYS A 364 5.27 -6.19 8.94
C LYS A 364 3.88 -5.79 9.43
N ILE A 365 2.85 -6.08 8.66
CA ILE A 365 1.45 -5.90 9.07
C ILE A 365 1.02 -7.17 9.79
N VAL A 366 0.60 -7.06 11.04
CA VAL A 366 0.22 -8.21 11.87
C VAL A 366 -1.11 -7.98 12.60
N ASP A 367 -1.77 -9.07 12.97
CA ASP A 367 -2.97 -9.01 13.80
C ASP A 367 -2.61 -8.56 15.22
N ALA A 368 -3.23 -7.49 15.69
CA ALA A 368 -3.00 -7.00 17.05
C ALA A 368 -3.38 -8.00 18.14
N ALA A 369 -4.28 -8.95 17.85
CA ALA A 369 -4.66 -10.00 18.78
C ALA A 369 -3.59 -11.09 18.89
N LEU A 370 -2.76 -11.29 17.86
CA LEU A 370 -1.66 -12.26 17.83
C LEU A 370 -0.31 -11.66 18.23
N SER A 371 -0.22 -10.35 18.23
CA SER A 371 0.96 -9.65 18.71
C SER A 371 1.07 -9.80 20.23
N ASN A 372 1.61 -10.94 20.64
CA ASN A 372 2.20 -11.11 21.97
C ASN A 372 3.58 -10.43 22.00
N ASN A 373 3.66 -9.21 21.52
CA ASN A 373 4.81 -8.41 21.87
C ASN A 373 4.76 -8.29 23.38
N GLU A 374 5.63 -9.02 24.07
CA GLU A 374 6.25 -8.54 25.28
C GLU A 374 6.75 -7.14 24.92
N ILE A 375 5.82 -6.15 25.04
CA ILE A 375 6.18 -4.74 25.07
C ILE A 375 7.36 -4.70 25.99
N GLU A 376 8.52 -4.30 25.46
CA GLU A 376 9.70 -4.02 26.28
C GLU A 376 9.20 -3.47 27.59
N ASN A 377 9.56 -4.12 28.67
CA ASN A 377 9.15 -3.85 30.05
C ASN A 377 9.37 -2.38 30.46
N ASN A 378 8.62 -1.46 29.91
CA ASN A 378 8.23 -0.28 30.62
C ASN A 378 7.13 -0.77 31.54
N SER A 379 7.46 -1.10 32.77
CA SER A 379 6.58 -1.70 33.75
C SER A 379 5.44 -0.73 34.09
N PHE A 380 4.45 -0.68 33.17
CA PHE A 380 3.21 0.02 33.42
C PHE A 380 2.18 -0.98 33.94
N ASN A 381 1.82 -0.84 35.19
CA ASN A 381 0.79 -1.62 35.85
C ASN A 381 -0.35 -0.72 36.30
N TYR A 382 -1.57 -1.19 36.19
CA TYR A 382 -2.76 -0.50 36.67
C TYR A 382 -3.71 -1.50 37.34
N PHE A 383 -4.14 -1.17 38.53
CA PHE A 383 -5.00 -2.06 39.33
C PHE A 383 -5.80 -1.26 40.39
N PRO A 384 -6.93 -1.77 40.87
CA PRO A 384 -7.62 -2.96 40.40
C PRO A 384 -8.36 -2.73 39.06
N ASN A 385 -8.48 -3.77 38.27
CA ASN A 385 -9.37 -3.77 37.11
C ASN A 385 -10.17 -5.10 37.13
N PRO A 386 -11.48 -5.10 37.39
CA PRO A 386 -12.39 -3.95 37.47
C PRO A 386 -12.15 -3.02 38.67
N VAL A 387 -12.30 -1.70 38.43
CA VAL A 387 -12.13 -0.64 39.43
C VAL A 387 -13.47 -0.22 40.02
N VAL A 388 -13.49 0.13 41.34
CA VAL A 388 -14.63 0.77 41.99
C VAL A 388 -14.43 2.28 41.93
N ASP A 389 -13.56 2.86 42.75
CA ASP A 389 -13.39 4.30 42.78
C ASP A 389 -11.96 4.76 42.52
N LYS A 390 -10.98 3.95 42.85
CA LYS A 390 -9.56 4.31 42.77
C LYS A 390 -8.78 3.32 41.95
N LEU A 391 -8.04 3.83 40.96
CA LEU A 391 -7.13 3.08 40.12
C LEU A 391 -5.69 3.45 40.45
N GLU A 392 -4.90 2.50 40.89
CA GLU A 392 -3.46 2.68 41.08
C GLU A 392 -2.73 2.49 39.76
N ILE A 393 -1.84 3.42 39.47
CA ILE A 393 -0.92 3.35 38.35
C ILE A 393 0.49 3.19 38.90
N ARG A 394 1.23 2.24 38.37
CA ARG A 394 2.66 2.04 38.65
C ARG A 394 3.44 1.99 37.36
N SER A 395 4.48 2.82 37.26
CA SER A 395 5.36 2.88 36.11
C SER A 395 6.78 3.29 36.54
N ASP A 396 7.80 2.76 35.90
CA ASP A 396 9.19 3.13 36.16
C ASP A 396 9.56 4.46 35.52
N ASN A 397 8.82 4.92 34.54
CA ASN A 397 9.00 6.20 33.84
C ASN A 397 7.70 7.05 33.89
N PRO A 398 7.81 8.38 33.77
CA PRO A 398 6.63 9.24 33.62
C PRO A 398 5.75 8.81 32.44
N VAL A 399 4.45 8.67 32.71
CA VAL A 399 3.47 8.31 31.68
C VAL A 399 2.34 9.33 31.59
N ASP A 400 1.92 9.62 30.39
CA ASP A 400 0.72 10.36 30.08
C ASP A 400 -0.45 9.40 29.91
N ILE A 401 -1.57 9.66 30.59
CA ILE A 401 -2.75 8.80 30.55
C ILE A 401 -3.94 9.64 30.10
N LYS A 402 -4.63 9.16 29.08
CA LYS A 402 -5.90 9.71 28.62
C LYS A 402 -7.00 8.69 28.80
N LEU A 403 -8.10 9.09 29.41
CA LEU A 403 -9.27 8.25 29.65
C LEU A 403 -10.36 8.61 28.66
N TYR A 404 -10.87 7.61 27.92
CA TYR A 404 -11.93 7.77 26.92
C TYR A 404 -13.14 6.87 27.25
N ASN A 405 -14.32 7.30 26.83
CA ASN A 405 -15.48 6.40 26.74
C ASN A 405 -15.42 5.55 25.46
N LEU A 406 -16.37 4.61 25.32
CA LEU A 406 -16.43 3.73 24.15
C LEU A 406 -16.77 4.44 22.83
N SER A 407 -17.30 5.68 22.88
CA SER A 407 -17.53 6.50 21.69
C SER A 407 -16.30 7.33 21.28
N GLY A 408 -15.15 7.11 21.94
CA GLY A 408 -13.89 7.84 21.64
C GLY A 408 -13.80 9.24 22.24
N MET A 409 -14.79 9.69 23.02
CA MET A 409 -14.75 11.01 23.66
C MET A 409 -13.77 11.01 24.84
N LEU A 410 -12.83 11.95 24.83
CA LEU A 410 -11.89 12.15 25.94
C LEU A 410 -12.65 12.63 27.18
N ILE A 411 -12.52 11.87 28.29
CA ILE A 411 -13.09 12.20 29.57
C ILE A 411 -12.09 12.98 30.42
N LYS A 412 -10.85 12.52 30.49
CA LYS A 412 -9.81 13.16 31.33
C LYS A 412 -8.40 12.81 30.82
N SER A 413 -7.47 13.73 31.07
CA SER A 413 -6.04 13.56 30.79
C SER A 413 -5.23 13.75 32.07
N TYR A 414 -4.18 12.91 32.22
CA TYR A 414 -3.23 12.95 33.31
C TYR A 414 -1.84 12.89 32.71
N ASN A 415 -0.97 13.86 32.96
CA ASN A 415 0.31 14.01 32.28
C ASN A 415 1.49 13.81 33.21
N GLY A 416 2.52 13.13 32.76
CA GLY A 416 3.85 13.05 33.35
C GLY A 416 3.93 12.38 34.74
N HIS A 417 3.10 11.37 35.01
CA HIS A 417 3.00 10.76 36.33
C HIS A 417 3.76 9.43 36.45
N ILE A 418 4.45 9.28 37.60
CA ILE A 418 5.04 8.03 38.08
C ILE A 418 4.28 7.64 39.35
N ASN A 419 3.77 6.42 39.46
CA ASN A 419 3.15 5.86 40.66
C ASN A 419 2.08 6.77 41.29
N GLN A 420 0.86 6.80 40.74
CA GLN A 420 -0.24 7.62 41.27
C GLN A 420 -1.53 6.83 41.39
N THR A 421 -2.46 7.38 42.20
CA THR A 421 -3.83 6.89 42.31
C THR A 421 -4.77 7.86 41.59
N LEU A 422 -5.50 7.36 40.60
CA LEU A 422 -6.54 8.08 39.89
C LEU A 422 -7.88 7.91 40.61
N ASP A 423 -8.53 9.02 40.93
CA ASP A 423 -9.91 8.99 41.40
C ASP A 423 -10.86 8.91 40.21
N LEU A 424 -11.63 7.84 40.17
CA LEU A 424 -12.59 7.48 39.10
C LEU A 424 -14.03 7.39 39.66
N SER A 425 -14.27 7.88 40.89
CA SER A 425 -15.59 7.85 41.53
C SER A 425 -16.68 8.58 40.76
N TYR A 426 -16.29 9.54 39.92
CA TYR A 426 -17.19 10.33 39.07
C TYR A 426 -17.67 9.56 37.81
N LEU A 427 -17.09 8.38 37.52
CA LEU A 427 -17.48 7.58 36.37
C LEU A 427 -18.67 6.68 36.69
N SER A 428 -19.57 6.55 35.73
CA SER A 428 -20.63 5.52 35.77
C SER A 428 -20.04 4.13 35.57
N SER A 429 -20.73 3.09 36.05
CA SER A 429 -20.35 1.72 35.77
C SER A 429 -20.36 1.48 34.25
N GLY A 430 -19.31 0.80 33.75
CA GLY A 430 -19.15 0.59 32.32
C GLY A 430 -17.71 0.28 31.91
N THR A 431 -17.51 0.21 30.60
CA THR A 431 -16.18 0.01 30.00
C THR A 431 -15.63 1.35 29.49
N TYR A 432 -14.34 1.55 29.75
CA TYR A 432 -13.58 2.74 29.35
C TYR A 432 -12.26 2.31 28.68
N ILE A 433 -11.61 3.23 27.99
CA ILE A 433 -10.31 3.02 27.36
C ILE A 433 -9.29 3.95 28.00
N LEU A 434 -8.21 3.38 28.52
CA LEU A 434 -7.01 4.11 28.93
C LEU A 434 -6.04 4.15 27.74
N LYS A 435 -5.66 5.35 27.28
CA LYS A 435 -4.55 5.55 26.35
C LYS A 435 -3.34 6.01 27.16
N ILE A 436 -2.25 5.24 27.08
CA ILE A 436 -1.01 5.48 27.81
C ILE A 436 0.04 5.95 26.81
N ASN A 437 0.65 7.07 27.13
CA ASN A 437 1.51 7.80 26.19
C ASN A 437 0.89 7.99 24.83
N ASN A 438 1.10 8.02 23.75
CA ASN A 438 0.27 8.20 22.56
C ASN A 438 0.00 6.90 21.78
N TYR A 439 0.42 5.75 22.27
CA TYR A 439 0.45 4.51 21.49
C TYR A 439 -0.04 3.24 22.19
N GLN A 440 -0.26 3.22 23.52
CA GLN A 440 -0.76 2.02 24.21
C GLN A 440 -2.20 2.20 24.66
N TYR A 441 -3.07 1.24 24.40
CA TYR A 441 -4.46 1.23 24.83
C TYR A 441 -4.73 0.07 25.79
N ARG A 442 -5.50 0.33 26.84
CA ARG A 442 -5.91 -0.67 27.83
C ARG A 442 -7.39 -0.54 28.14
N LYS A 443 -8.07 -1.69 28.30
CA LYS A 443 -9.47 -1.73 28.72
C LYS A 443 -9.58 -1.54 30.22
N LEU A 444 -10.41 -0.60 30.67
CA LEU A 444 -10.75 -0.36 32.06
C LEU A 444 -12.24 -0.68 32.29
N ILE A 445 -12.53 -1.49 33.30
CA ILE A 445 -13.90 -1.83 33.69
C ILE A 445 -14.21 -1.13 35.00
N LYS A 446 -15.19 -0.21 35.00
CA LYS A 446 -15.73 0.47 36.19
C LYS A 446 -16.95 -0.30 36.70
N LYS A 447 -16.92 -0.70 37.98
CA LYS A 447 -18.06 -1.30 38.68
C LYS A 447 -18.95 -0.27 39.31
#